data_63df5cf6e0408a00029a962f2488b394
#
_entry.id   63df5cf6e0408a00029a962f2488b394
#
_cell.length_a   1.000
_cell.length_b   1.000
_cell.length_c   1.000
_cell.angle_alpha   90.00
_cell.angle_beta   90.00
_cell.angle_gamma   90.00
#
_symmetry.space_group_name_H-M   'P 1'
#
loop_
_entity.id
_entity.type
_entity.pdbx_description
1 polymer ?
#
loop_
_entity_poly.entity_id
_entity_poly.type
_entity_poly.pdbx_seq_one_letter_code
_entity_poly.pdbx_strand_id
1 'polypeptide(L)'
;MQIKDKTIIITGAARGIGRALAVRFAGQGANVALLDLKAADLEPVVAQCAALGVRAAAYACDVASETQVAAAFDRVVGDFGALDVIVNNAGIVKDALLIKVKDGEIAGKMSLQQWQAVIDVNLTGVFLCAREAAERMIKLAKGGLIVNISSISRHGNAGQTNYAAAKSGVASMTVVWAKELARYGIRVGCIAPGFTHTDILASMKPEVLDKVIAPVPLKRLGEPDEIAHAAQFIIENDFFTGRCLDLDGGLRL
;
A
#
# COMPACT_ATOMS: atom_id res chain seq x y z
N MET A 1 6.51 15.04 -11.07
CA MET A 1 5.08 15.46 -11.11
C MET A 1 4.80 16.27 -9.86
N GLN A 2 4.15 17.45 -9.95
CA GLN A 2 3.67 18.16 -8.76
C GLN A 2 2.39 17.53 -8.24
N ILE A 3 2.21 17.48 -6.93
CA ILE A 3 1.05 16.83 -6.29
C ILE A 3 -0.23 17.66 -6.41
N LYS A 4 -0.12 18.98 -6.38
CA LYS A 4 -1.26 19.89 -6.44
C LYS A 4 -2.14 19.61 -7.68
N ASP A 5 -3.46 19.59 -7.46
CA ASP A 5 -4.51 19.34 -8.46
C ASP A 5 -4.49 17.94 -9.08
N LYS A 6 -3.68 17.01 -8.56
CA LYS A 6 -3.65 15.62 -9.01
C LYS A 6 -4.75 14.79 -8.38
N THR A 7 -5.27 13.82 -9.11
CA THR A 7 -6.21 12.82 -8.61
C THR A 7 -5.45 11.56 -8.22
N ILE A 8 -5.50 11.23 -6.93
CA ILE A 8 -4.75 10.12 -6.34
C ILE A 8 -5.72 9.09 -5.76
N ILE A 9 -5.66 7.85 -6.24
CA ILE A 9 -6.32 6.70 -5.62
C ILE A 9 -5.43 6.15 -4.51
N ILE A 10 -6.02 5.85 -3.35
CA ILE A 10 -5.32 5.19 -2.24
C ILE A 10 -6.17 4.00 -1.77
N THR A 11 -5.62 2.78 -1.85
CA THR A 11 -6.30 1.58 -1.34
C THR A 11 -5.95 1.32 0.11
N GLY A 12 -6.90 0.79 0.91
CA GLY A 12 -6.71 0.60 2.35
C GLY A 12 -6.58 1.93 3.08
N ALA A 13 -7.40 2.92 2.71
CA ALA A 13 -7.24 4.31 3.13
C ALA A 13 -7.90 4.67 4.46
N ALA A 14 -8.66 3.75 5.08
CA ALA A 14 -9.43 4.05 6.29
C ALA A 14 -8.55 4.32 7.53
N ARG A 15 -7.31 3.79 7.58
CA ARG A 15 -6.44 3.88 8.76
C ARG A 15 -4.95 3.75 8.42
N GLY A 16 -4.09 3.89 9.45
CA GLY A 16 -2.66 3.63 9.37
C GLY A 16 -1.97 4.42 8.26
N ILE A 17 -1.13 3.74 7.48
CA ILE A 17 -0.37 4.34 6.38
C ILE A 17 -1.30 4.93 5.31
N GLY A 18 -2.40 4.24 4.97
CA GLY A 18 -3.34 4.71 3.94
C GLY A 18 -4.00 6.05 4.32
N ARG A 19 -4.42 6.20 5.59
CA ARG A 19 -4.93 7.48 6.10
C ARG A 19 -3.87 8.58 6.08
N ALA A 20 -2.64 8.26 6.49
CA ALA A 20 -1.54 9.23 6.50
C ALA A 20 -1.21 9.72 5.07
N LEU A 21 -1.19 8.81 4.08
CA LEU A 21 -1.06 9.14 2.66
C LEU A 21 -2.16 10.11 2.21
N ALA A 22 -3.42 9.80 2.53
CA ALA A 22 -4.57 10.62 2.13
C ALA A 22 -4.47 12.04 2.69
N VAL A 23 -4.20 12.18 3.99
CA VAL A 23 -4.12 13.48 4.66
C VAL A 23 -2.93 14.29 4.16
N ARG A 24 -1.75 13.66 3.99
CA ARG A 24 -0.56 14.33 3.47
C ARG A 24 -0.79 14.87 2.07
N PHE A 25 -1.32 14.05 1.16
CA PHE A 25 -1.54 14.46 -0.23
C PHE A 25 -2.64 15.51 -0.34
N ALA A 26 -3.71 15.40 0.44
CA ALA A 26 -4.74 16.43 0.54
C ALA A 26 -4.13 17.77 1.03
N GLY A 27 -3.23 17.72 2.03
CA GLY A 27 -2.50 18.90 2.51
C GLY A 27 -1.58 19.54 1.48
N GLN A 28 -1.18 18.79 0.44
CA GLN A 28 -0.42 19.29 -0.73
C GLN A 28 -1.33 19.71 -1.90
N GLY A 29 -2.64 19.72 -1.70
CA GLY A 29 -3.62 20.15 -2.71
C GLY A 29 -4.03 19.07 -3.71
N ALA A 30 -3.79 17.79 -3.44
CA ALA A 30 -4.29 16.71 -4.28
C ALA A 30 -5.74 16.37 -3.98
N ASN A 31 -6.49 16.00 -5.00
CA ASN A 31 -7.78 15.34 -4.87
C ASN A 31 -7.56 13.86 -4.55
N VAL A 32 -8.31 13.31 -3.61
CA VAL A 32 -8.08 11.94 -3.12
C VAL A 32 -9.33 11.06 -3.28
N ALA A 33 -9.18 9.94 -3.94
CA ALA A 33 -10.17 8.88 -4.04
C ALA A 33 -9.75 7.73 -3.11
N LEU A 34 -10.50 7.54 -2.03
CA LEU A 34 -10.15 6.63 -0.93
C LEU A 34 -10.91 5.32 -1.10
N LEU A 35 -10.20 4.21 -1.18
CA LEU A 35 -10.76 2.87 -1.34
C LEU A 35 -10.51 2.04 -0.08
N ASP A 36 -11.56 1.39 0.43
CA ASP A 36 -11.49 0.37 1.48
C ASP A 36 -12.69 -0.57 1.38
N LEU A 37 -12.71 -1.66 2.14
CA LEU A 37 -13.81 -2.64 2.13
C LEU A 37 -15.18 -2.01 2.45
N LYS A 38 -15.23 -1.02 3.33
CA LYS A 38 -16.44 -0.33 3.75
C LYS A 38 -16.31 1.18 3.57
N ALA A 39 -17.20 1.78 2.80
CA ALA A 39 -17.21 3.23 2.60
C ALA A 39 -17.39 4.01 3.92
N ALA A 40 -18.16 3.48 4.85
CA ALA A 40 -18.40 4.11 6.16
C ALA A 40 -17.11 4.30 6.98
N ASP A 41 -16.14 3.36 6.87
CA ASP A 41 -14.86 3.45 7.58
C ASP A 41 -13.97 4.58 7.00
N LEU A 42 -14.26 5.07 5.79
CA LEU A 42 -13.54 6.14 5.10
C LEU A 42 -14.08 7.54 5.42
N GLU A 43 -15.33 7.66 5.89
CA GLU A 43 -15.97 8.97 6.12
C GLU A 43 -15.15 9.93 6.99
N PRO A 44 -14.51 9.50 8.10
CA PRO A 44 -13.69 10.39 8.91
C PRO A 44 -12.46 10.92 8.13
N VAL A 45 -11.87 10.09 7.27
CA VAL A 45 -10.70 10.48 6.47
C VAL A 45 -11.12 11.41 5.34
N VAL A 46 -12.26 11.14 4.69
CA VAL A 46 -12.84 12.03 3.67
C VAL A 46 -13.10 13.42 4.26
N ALA A 47 -13.75 13.49 5.44
CA ALA A 47 -14.01 14.76 6.11
C ALA A 47 -12.71 15.51 6.45
N GLN A 48 -11.70 14.78 6.95
CA GLN A 48 -10.38 15.36 7.25
C GLN A 48 -9.70 15.92 5.99
N CYS A 49 -9.74 15.21 4.86
CA CYS A 49 -9.16 15.67 3.60
C CYS A 49 -9.96 16.84 3.00
N ALA A 50 -11.29 16.79 3.03
CA ALA A 50 -12.16 17.86 2.53
C ALA A 50 -11.95 19.16 3.30
N ALA A 51 -11.69 19.11 4.61
CA ALA A 51 -11.37 20.28 5.44
C ALA A 51 -10.07 21.00 5.00
N LEU A 52 -9.21 20.33 4.23
CA LEU A 52 -8.00 20.90 3.62
C LEU A 52 -8.27 21.58 2.27
N GLY A 53 -9.55 21.67 1.85
CA GLY A 53 -9.98 22.42 0.65
C GLY A 53 -9.84 21.64 -0.66
N VAL A 54 -9.66 20.32 -0.61
CA VAL A 54 -9.57 19.46 -1.79
C VAL A 54 -10.81 18.57 -1.96
N ARG A 55 -10.99 18.00 -3.15
CA ARG A 55 -12.01 17.00 -3.36
C ARG A 55 -11.54 15.67 -2.79
N ALA A 56 -12.38 15.07 -1.93
CA ALA A 56 -12.16 13.75 -1.34
C ALA A 56 -13.43 12.91 -1.45
N ALA A 57 -13.31 11.65 -1.84
CA ALA A 57 -14.47 10.76 -1.96
C ALA A 57 -14.11 9.32 -1.53
N ALA A 58 -15.11 8.61 -0.97
CA ALA A 58 -15.02 7.24 -0.50
C ALA A 58 -15.61 6.25 -1.50
N TYR A 59 -14.94 5.13 -1.69
CA TYR A 59 -15.38 4.03 -2.55
C TYR A 59 -15.22 2.70 -1.82
N ALA A 60 -16.32 1.98 -1.60
CA ALA A 60 -16.27 0.61 -1.13
C ALA A 60 -15.68 -0.27 -2.25
N CYS A 61 -14.63 -1.01 -1.93
CA CYS A 61 -13.93 -1.88 -2.88
C CYS A 61 -13.14 -2.97 -2.16
N ASP A 62 -13.46 -4.23 -2.43
CA ASP A 62 -12.56 -5.34 -2.13
C ASP A 62 -11.53 -5.43 -3.26
N VAL A 63 -10.26 -5.13 -2.95
CA VAL A 63 -9.18 -5.17 -3.93
C VAL A 63 -8.90 -6.58 -4.48
N ALA A 64 -9.35 -7.63 -3.80
CA ALA A 64 -9.26 -9.00 -4.27
C ALA A 64 -10.36 -9.36 -5.30
N SER A 65 -11.35 -8.48 -5.50
CA SER A 65 -12.44 -8.69 -6.45
C SER A 65 -12.22 -7.88 -7.73
N GLU A 66 -11.90 -8.56 -8.82
CA GLU A 66 -11.65 -7.94 -10.13
C GLU A 66 -12.80 -7.01 -10.57
N THR A 67 -14.04 -7.49 -10.41
CA THR A 67 -15.23 -6.71 -10.81
C THR A 67 -15.44 -5.47 -9.96
N GLN A 68 -15.18 -5.54 -8.64
CA GLN A 68 -15.30 -4.38 -7.76
C GLN A 68 -14.18 -3.36 -8.05
N VAL A 69 -12.96 -3.82 -8.30
CA VAL A 69 -11.84 -2.94 -8.68
C VAL A 69 -12.17 -2.19 -9.96
N ALA A 70 -12.56 -2.89 -11.04
CA ALA A 70 -12.93 -2.26 -12.30
C ALA A 70 -14.03 -1.21 -12.12
N ALA A 71 -15.12 -1.56 -11.42
CA ALA A 71 -16.23 -0.65 -11.16
C ALA A 71 -15.83 0.57 -10.31
N ALA A 72 -14.99 0.38 -9.28
CA ALA A 72 -14.51 1.47 -8.44
C ALA A 72 -13.66 2.47 -9.23
N PHE A 73 -12.78 1.97 -10.09
CA PHE A 73 -11.92 2.83 -10.92
C PHE A 73 -12.71 3.59 -11.99
N ASP A 74 -13.74 2.98 -12.60
CA ASP A 74 -14.64 3.70 -13.52
C ASP A 74 -15.37 4.84 -12.82
N ARG A 75 -15.87 4.59 -11.60
CA ARG A 75 -16.51 5.63 -10.79
C ARG A 75 -15.55 6.75 -10.43
N VAL A 76 -14.31 6.44 -10.01
CA VAL A 76 -13.31 7.46 -9.71
C VAL A 76 -13.03 8.33 -10.93
N VAL A 77 -12.80 7.72 -12.11
CA VAL A 77 -12.57 8.50 -13.35
C VAL A 77 -13.80 9.31 -13.74
N GLY A 78 -14.99 8.76 -13.58
CA GLY A 78 -16.25 9.48 -13.83
C GLY A 78 -16.44 10.68 -12.89
N ASP A 79 -16.16 10.47 -11.61
CA ASP A 79 -16.32 11.51 -10.59
C ASP A 79 -15.23 12.60 -10.70
N PHE A 80 -13.98 12.25 -10.86
CA PHE A 80 -12.85 13.20 -10.82
C PHE A 80 -12.41 13.69 -12.21
N GLY A 81 -12.76 13.00 -13.29
CA GLY A 81 -12.32 13.32 -14.64
C GLY A 81 -10.81 13.07 -14.90
N ALA A 82 -10.12 12.46 -13.97
CA ALA A 82 -8.67 12.23 -14.01
C ALA A 82 -8.26 11.05 -13.13
N LEU A 83 -7.09 10.48 -13.44
CA LEU A 83 -6.36 9.56 -12.59
C LEU A 83 -4.86 9.74 -12.86
N ASP A 84 -4.16 10.35 -11.93
CA ASP A 84 -2.74 10.68 -12.06
C ASP A 84 -1.85 9.71 -11.28
N VAL A 85 -2.29 9.28 -10.08
CA VAL A 85 -1.51 8.41 -9.19
C VAL A 85 -2.41 7.36 -8.56
N ILE A 86 -1.88 6.15 -8.40
CA ILE A 86 -2.42 5.15 -7.49
C ILE A 86 -1.38 4.76 -6.44
N VAL A 87 -1.81 4.63 -5.18
CA VAL A 87 -1.03 4.00 -4.12
C VAL A 87 -1.69 2.68 -3.71
N ASN A 88 -1.06 1.58 -4.07
CA ASN A 88 -1.46 0.23 -3.68
C ASN A 88 -0.96 -0.04 -2.26
N ASN A 89 -1.78 0.34 -1.27
CA ASN A 89 -1.47 0.24 0.15
C ASN A 89 -2.29 -0.85 0.86
N ALA A 90 -3.46 -1.22 0.38
CA ALA A 90 -4.28 -2.26 0.99
C ALA A 90 -3.49 -3.55 1.25
N GLY A 91 -3.64 -4.10 2.44
CA GLY A 91 -2.94 -5.33 2.80
C GLY A 91 -3.40 -5.89 4.15
N ILE A 92 -3.23 -7.19 4.30
CA ILE A 92 -3.55 -7.93 5.52
C ILE A 92 -2.38 -8.83 5.92
N VAL A 93 -2.37 -9.25 7.18
CA VAL A 93 -1.47 -10.27 7.70
C VAL A 93 -2.28 -11.46 8.23
N LYS A 94 -1.79 -12.67 8.00
CA LYS A 94 -2.31 -13.94 8.54
C LYS A 94 -1.11 -14.83 8.87
N ASP A 95 -0.36 -14.41 9.87
CA ASP A 95 0.91 -15.01 10.25
C ASP A 95 0.71 -16.42 10.81
N ALA A 96 1.57 -17.34 10.39
CA ALA A 96 1.67 -18.68 10.90
C ALA A 96 3.05 -19.27 10.54
N LEU A 97 3.60 -20.11 11.41
CA LEU A 97 4.77 -20.91 11.02
C LEU A 97 4.40 -21.91 9.93
N LEU A 98 5.31 -22.16 9.01
CA LEU A 98 5.11 -23.21 7.97
C LEU A 98 4.73 -24.54 8.63
N ILE A 99 5.54 -24.93 9.65
CA ILE A 99 5.26 -26.05 10.57
C ILE A 99 5.51 -25.56 11.99
N LYS A 100 4.55 -25.74 12.87
CA LYS A 100 4.67 -25.48 14.31
C LYS A 100 4.88 -26.79 15.04
N VAL A 101 5.99 -26.92 15.77
CA VAL A 101 6.28 -28.04 16.64
C VAL A 101 6.16 -27.60 18.09
N LYS A 102 5.54 -28.41 18.93
CA LYS A 102 5.46 -28.24 20.37
C LYS A 102 5.67 -29.59 21.06
N ASP A 103 6.55 -29.65 22.02
CA ASP A 103 6.86 -30.88 22.79
C ASP A 103 7.23 -32.08 21.90
N GLY A 104 7.94 -31.85 20.76
CA GLY A 104 8.35 -32.87 19.79
C GLY A 104 7.27 -33.27 18.77
N GLU A 105 6.03 -32.78 18.93
CA GLU A 105 4.89 -33.13 18.06
C GLU A 105 4.51 -31.97 17.14
N ILE A 106 3.94 -32.29 15.96
CA ILE A 106 3.39 -31.29 15.03
C ILE A 106 2.13 -30.66 15.63
N ALA A 107 2.24 -29.44 16.12
CA ALA A 107 1.15 -28.70 16.75
C ALA A 107 0.32 -27.85 15.75
N GLY A 108 0.79 -27.74 14.51
CA GLY A 108 0.06 -26.98 13.47
C GLY A 108 0.92 -26.70 12.26
N LYS A 109 0.29 -26.16 11.23
CA LYS A 109 0.91 -25.72 9.98
C LYS A 109 0.15 -24.53 9.39
N MET A 110 0.80 -23.71 8.60
CA MET A 110 0.12 -22.67 7.82
C MET A 110 -0.93 -23.34 6.92
N SER A 111 -2.19 -22.90 7.03
CA SER A 111 -3.26 -23.43 6.19
C SER A 111 -3.25 -22.78 4.79
N LEU A 112 -3.76 -23.49 3.79
CA LEU A 112 -3.97 -22.92 2.45
C LEU A 112 -4.89 -21.68 2.49
N GLN A 113 -5.87 -21.65 3.39
CA GLN A 113 -6.75 -20.50 3.58
C GLN A 113 -5.97 -19.28 4.09
N GLN A 114 -5.05 -19.44 5.06
CA GLN A 114 -4.20 -18.33 5.53
C GLN A 114 -3.26 -17.85 4.42
N TRP A 115 -2.69 -18.75 3.64
CA TRP A 115 -1.87 -18.43 2.47
C TRP A 115 -2.69 -17.64 1.45
N GLN A 116 -3.79 -18.21 0.97
CA GLN A 116 -4.58 -17.64 -0.11
C GLN A 116 -5.16 -16.27 0.25
N ALA A 117 -5.66 -16.09 1.46
CA ALA A 117 -6.21 -14.80 1.90
C ALA A 117 -5.17 -13.65 1.79
N VAL A 118 -3.89 -13.93 2.11
CA VAL A 118 -2.83 -12.92 1.99
C VAL A 118 -2.43 -12.71 0.54
N ILE A 119 -2.33 -13.76 -0.26
CA ILE A 119 -2.02 -13.66 -1.70
C ILE A 119 -3.10 -12.87 -2.43
N ASP A 120 -4.37 -13.15 -2.17
CA ASP A 120 -5.50 -12.48 -2.82
C ASP A 120 -5.49 -10.98 -2.61
N VAL A 121 -5.27 -10.53 -1.38
CA VAL A 121 -5.26 -9.10 -1.07
C VAL A 121 -3.92 -8.45 -1.42
N ASN A 122 -2.80 -9.01 -0.92
CA ASN A 122 -1.51 -8.32 -0.93
C ASN A 122 -0.74 -8.47 -2.24
N LEU A 123 -1.10 -9.42 -3.12
CA LEU A 123 -0.45 -9.63 -4.41
C LEU A 123 -1.43 -9.49 -5.57
N THR A 124 -2.48 -10.32 -5.60
CA THR A 124 -3.49 -10.26 -6.67
C THR A 124 -4.20 -8.91 -6.68
N GLY A 125 -4.59 -8.39 -5.51
CA GLY A 125 -5.24 -7.08 -5.41
C GLY A 125 -4.36 -5.94 -5.90
N VAL A 126 -3.05 -5.97 -5.59
CA VAL A 126 -2.09 -4.98 -6.13
C VAL A 126 -2.00 -5.08 -7.65
N PHE A 127 -1.98 -6.30 -8.20
CA PHE A 127 -1.99 -6.52 -9.65
C PHE A 127 -3.27 -5.96 -10.29
N LEU A 128 -4.44 -6.29 -9.77
CA LEU A 128 -5.73 -5.83 -10.31
C LEU A 128 -5.81 -4.31 -10.30
N CYS A 129 -5.51 -3.68 -9.17
CA CYS A 129 -5.56 -2.22 -9.03
C CYS A 129 -4.55 -1.52 -9.95
N ALA A 130 -3.33 -2.04 -10.06
CA ALA A 130 -2.31 -1.47 -10.95
C ALA A 130 -2.70 -1.60 -12.43
N ARG A 131 -3.27 -2.74 -12.84
CA ARG A 131 -3.76 -2.97 -14.21
C ARG A 131 -4.87 -1.99 -14.57
N GLU A 132 -5.88 -1.87 -13.71
CA GLU A 132 -7.01 -0.96 -13.92
C GLU A 132 -6.57 0.51 -13.93
N ALA A 133 -5.62 0.88 -13.09
CA ALA A 133 -5.04 2.23 -13.11
C ALA A 133 -4.28 2.50 -14.41
N ALA A 134 -3.39 1.60 -14.82
CA ALA A 134 -2.59 1.74 -16.03
C ALA A 134 -3.48 1.86 -17.29
N GLU A 135 -4.53 1.04 -17.41
CA GLU A 135 -5.48 1.11 -18.51
C GLU A 135 -6.13 2.50 -18.62
N ARG A 136 -6.60 3.05 -17.51
CA ARG A 136 -7.25 4.36 -17.48
C ARG A 136 -6.27 5.50 -17.69
N MET A 137 -5.07 5.43 -17.12
CA MET A 137 -4.00 6.41 -17.38
C MET A 137 -3.63 6.45 -18.87
N ILE A 138 -3.55 5.28 -19.53
CA ILE A 138 -3.29 5.18 -20.99
C ILE A 138 -4.44 5.79 -21.79
N LYS A 139 -5.71 5.45 -21.46
CA LYS A 139 -6.89 6.02 -22.12
C LYS A 139 -7.00 7.53 -21.96
N LEU A 140 -6.61 8.07 -20.79
CA LEU A 140 -6.58 9.51 -20.52
C LEU A 140 -5.40 10.22 -21.20
N ALA A 141 -4.40 9.47 -21.70
CA ALA A 141 -3.22 9.96 -22.42
C ALA A 141 -2.40 11.03 -21.68
N LYS A 142 -2.37 10.98 -20.33
CA LYS A 142 -1.66 11.96 -19.48
C LYS A 142 -0.43 11.38 -18.76
N GLY A 143 -0.10 10.10 -19.01
CA GLY A 143 0.87 9.39 -18.20
C GLY A 143 0.35 9.14 -16.80
N GLY A 144 1.24 8.87 -15.83
CA GLY A 144 0.83 8.63 -14.45
C GLY A 144 1.91 8.01 -13.58
N LEU A 145 1.50 7.60 -12.37
CA LEU A 145 2.39 6.93 -11.43
C LEU A 145 1.65 5.84 -10.64
N ILE A 146 2.27 4.69 -10.53
CA ILE A 146 1.86 3.60 -9.64
C ILE A 146 2.88 3.54 -8.48
N VAL A 147 2.43 3.67 -7.24
CA VAL A 147 3.23 3.48 -6.03
C VAL A 147 2.74 2.22 -5.32
N ASN A 148 3.61 1.27 -5.11
CA ASN A 148 3.31 0.02 -4.42
C ASN A 148 3.88 0.03 -3.00
N ILE A 149 3.10 -0.41 -2.02
CA ILE A 149 3.60 -0.61 -0.65
C ILE A 149 3.97 -2.09 -0.47
N SER A 150 5.28 -2.34 -0.46
CA SER A 150 5.89 -3.63 -0.12
C SER A 150 6.11 -3.73 1.39
N SER A 151 7.19 -4.33 1.83
CA SER A 151 7.65 -4.46 3.23
C SER A 151 9.09 -4.93 3.27
N ILE A 152 9.82 -4.65 4.35
CA ILE A 152 11.11 -5.33 4.62
C ILE A 152 10.95 -6.85 4.74
N SER A 153 9.76 -7.33 5.13
CA SER A 153 9.44 -8.78 5.18
C SER A 153 9.59 -9.49 3.83
N ARG A 154 9.73 -8.74 2.71
CA ARG A 154 10.07 -9.32 1.40
C ARG A 154 11.42 -10.06 1.39
N HIS A 155 12.29 -9.79 2.36
CA HIS A 155 13.58 -10.47 2.51
C HIS A 155 13.49 -11.73 3.38
N GLY A 156 12.33 -12.00 3.97
CA GLY A 156 12.04 -13.12 4.85
C GLY A 156 11.81 -12.69 6.29
N ASN A 157 10.69 -13.11 6.86
CA ASN A 157 10.40 -12.95 8.28
C ASN A 157 9.72 -14.21 8.79
N ALA A 158 10.22 -14.79 9.87
CA ALA A 158 9.69 -16.03 10.43
C ALA A 158 8.19 -15.92 10.74
N GLY A 159 7.39 -16.89 10.28
CA GLY A 159 5.94 -16.89 10.44
C GLY A 159 5.18 -16.14 9.33
N GLN A 160 5.87 -15.53 8.39
CA GLN A 160 5.27 -14.70 7.33
C GLN A 160 5.52 -15.25 5.92
N THR A 161 5.50 -16.56 5.72
CA THR A 161 5.75 -17.17 4.39
C THR A 161 4.83 -16.59 3.30
N ASN A 162 3.54 -16.46 3.58
CA ASN A 162 2.54 -15.86 2.68
C ASN A 162 2.79 -14.36 2.44
N TYR A 163 3.02 -13.61 3.50
CA TYR A 163 3.23 -12.17 3.44
C TYR A 163 4.55 -11.82 2.75
N ALA A 164 5.64 -12.52 3.10
CA ALA A 164 6.94 -12.33 2.46
C ALA A 164 6.88 -12.64 0.96
N ALA A 165 6.24 -13.74 0.56
CA ALA A 165 6.04 -14.09 -0.84
C ALA A 165 5.26 -12.99 -1.59
N ALA A 166 4.15 -12.52 -1.02
CA ALA A 166 3.35 -11.45 -1.62
C ALA A 166 4.16 -10.15 -1.78
N LYS A 167 4.86 -9.71 -0.72
CA LYS A 167 5.61 -8.45 -0.74
C LYS A 167 6.89 -8.50 -1.59
N SER A 168 7.50 -9.68 -1.76
CA SER A 168 8.55 -9.92 -2.76
C SER A 168 8.00 -9.83 -4.18
N GLY A 169 6.83 -10.45 -4.43
CA GLY A 169 6.14 -10.35 -5.71
C GLY A 169 5.81 -8.91 -6.10
N VAL A 170 5.31 -8.11 -5.15
CA VAL A 170 5.02 -6.67 -5.36
C VAL A 170 6.28 -5.90 -5.76
N ALA A 171 7.41 -6.14 -5.10
CA ALA A 171 8.69 -5.51 -5.45
C ALA A 171 9.16 -5.90 -6.86
N SER A 172 9.00 -7.19 -7.23
CA SER A 172 9.33 -7.68 -8.56
C SER A 172 8.41 -7.09 -9.65
N MET A 173 7.09 -7.09 -9.44
CA MET A 173 6.13 -6.49 -10.35
C MET A 173 6.41 -4.99 -10.60
N THR A 174 6.88 -4.25 -9.58
CA THR A 174 7.28 -2.85 -9.73
C THR A 174 8.35 -2.67 -10.82
N VAL A 175 9.35 -3.57 -10.86
CA VAL A 175 10.42 -3.52 -11.88
C VAL A 175 9.91 -3.86 -13.27
N VAL A 176 9.04 -4.86 -13.37
CA VAL A 176 8.44 -5.30 -14.66
C VAL A 176 7.58 -4.18 -15.22
N TRP A 177 6.63 -3.68 -14.44
CA TRP A 177 5.70 -2.65 -14.89
C TRP A 177 6.39 -1.32 -15.22
N ALA A 178 7.45 -0.96 -14.52
CA ALA A 178 8.25 0.23 -14.86
C ALA A 178 8.82 0.15 -16.28
N LYS A 179 9.21 -1.04 -16.74
CA LYS A 179 9.72 -1.27 -18.11
C LYS A 179 8.59 -1.28 -19.14
N GLU A 180 7.49 -1.96 -18.84
CA GLU A 180 6.36 -2.13 -19.75
C GLU A 180 5.59 -0.83 -19.98
N LEU A 181 5.42 -0.01 -18.92
CA LEU A 181 4.56 1.17 -18.92
C LEU A 181 5.30 2.48 -19.24
N ALA A 182 6.64 2.48 -19.24
CA ALA A 182 7.44 3.68 -19.51
C ALA A 182 7.09 4.36 -20.84
N ARG A 183 6.81 3.57 -21.90
CA ARG A 183 6.42 4.07 -23.21
C ARG A 183 5.10 4.84 -23.22
N TYR A 184 4.27 4.70 -22.17
CA TYR A 184 3.02 5.43 -21.97
C TYR A 184 3.18 6.60 -20.99
N GLY A 185 4.42 6.93 -20.58
CA GLY A 185 4.69 7.97 -19.59
C GLY A 185 4.25 7.61 -18.18
N ILE A 186 4.07 6.31 -17.87
CA ILE A 186 3.69 5.83 -16.53
C ILE A 186 4.93 5.32 -15.81
N ARG A 187 5.23 5.91 -14.64
CA ARG A 187 6.29 5.46 -13.73
C ARG A 187 5.73 4.48 -12.71
N VAL A 188 6.58 3.63 -12.17
CA VAL A 188 6.21 2.69 -11.11
C VAL A 188 7.26 2.70 -10.02
N GLY A 189 6.89 3.03 -8.80
CA GLY A 189 7.75 3.03 -7.63
C GLY A 189 7.25 2.10 -6.53
N CYS A 190 8.12 1.76 -5.61
CA CYS A 190 7.80 0.91 -4.47
C CYS A 190 8.40 1.49 -3.19
N ILE A 191 7.71 1.31 -2.07
CA ILE A 191 8.22 1.57 -0.72
C ILE A 191 8.15 0.27 0.05
N ALA A 192 9.18 -0.05 0.81
CA ALA A 192 9.23 -1.17 1.73
C ALA A 192 9.37 -0.65 3.17
N PRO A 193 8.26 -0.42 3.87
CA PRO A 193 8.29 -0.01 5.26
C PRO A 193 8.89 -1.08 6.16
N GLY A 194 9.59 -0.63 7.20
CA GLY A 194 9.86 -1.40 8.39
C GLY A 194 8.67 -1.45 9.35
N PHE A 195 8.93 -1.68 10.62
CA PHE A 195 7.88 -1.62 11.64
C PHE A 195 7.40 -0.17 11.80
N THR A 196 6.15 0.06 11.44
CA THR A 196 5.50 1.38 11.42
C THR A 196 4.38 1.42 12.45
N HIS A 197 4.27 2.50 13.20
CA HIS A 197 3.26 2.73 14.24
C HIS A 197 1.86 2.78 13.63
N THR A 198 1.22 1.62 13.56
CA THR A 198 -0.16 1.43 13.10
C THR A 198 -0.99 0.81 14.23
N ASP A 199 -2.31 0.83 14.10
CA ASP A 199 -3.24 0.28 15.11
C ASP A 199 -2.88 -1.16 15.54
N ILE A 200 -2.32 -1.95 14.61
CA ILE A 200 -1.90 -3.34 14.89
C ILE A 200 -0.74 -3.36 15.90
N LEU A 201 0.28 -2.54 15.70
CA LEU A 201 1.43 -2.48 16.61
C LEU A 201 1.08 -1.71 17.89
N ALA A 202 0.25 -0.68 17.82
CA ALA A 202 -0.21 0.08 18.98
C ALA A 202 -1.03 -0.78 19.96
N SER A 203 -1.66 -1.85 19.50
CA SER A 203 -2.42 -2.79 20.35
C SER A 203 -1.56 -3.87 21.03
N MET A 204 -0.26 -3.92 20.73
CA MET A 204 0.65 -4.90 21.34
C MET A 204 1.00 -4.53 22.79
N LYS A 205 1.29 -5.56 23.60
CA LYS A 205 1.82 -5.35 24.96
C LYS A 205 3.20 -4.69 24.91
N PRO A 206 3.53 -3.80 25.84
CA PRO A 206 4.83 -3.10 25.86
C PRO A 206 6.04 -4.02 25.70
N GLU A 207 6.06 -5.16 26.41
CA GLU A 207 7.20 -6.09 26.35
C GLU A 207 7.37 -6.76 24.98
N VAL A 208 6.28 -6.87 24.20
CA VAL A 208 6.33 -7.38 22.82
C VAL A 208 6.81 -6.28 21.89
N LEU A 209 6.32 -5.05 22.09
CA LEU A 209 6.72 -3.88 21.33
C LEU A 209 8.22 -3.59 21.47
N ASP A 210 8.75 -3.68 22.69
CA ASP A 210 10.19 -3.52 22.97
C ASP A 210 11.03 -4.53 22.19
N LYS A 211 10.59 -5.80 22.08
CA LYS A 211 11.26 -6.82 21.27
C LYS A 211 11.23 -6.52 19.76
N VAL A 212 10.16 -5.88 19.28
CA VAL A 212 10.05 -5.45 17.89
C VAL A 212 10.98 -4.27 17.61
N ILE A 213 11.12 -3.33 18.55
CA ILE A 213 11.95 -2.13 18.43
C ILE A 213 13.44 -2.44 18.64
N ALA A 214 13.77 -3.37 19.53
CA ALA A 214 15.14 -3.65 19.92
C ALA A 214 16.13 -3.87 18.73
N PRO A 215 15.78 -4.60 17.66
CA PRO A 215 16.67 -4.79 16.50
C PRO A 215 16.73 -3.58 15.58
N VAL A 216 15.81 -2.60 15.69
CA VAL A 216 15.79 -1.40 14.83
C VAL A 216 16.97 -0.48 15.23
N PRO A 217 17.90 -0.14 14.33
CA PRO A 217 19.01 0.76 14.66
C PRO A 217 18.57 2.11 15.23
N LEU A 218 17.52 2.73 14.68
CA LEU A 218 16.99 4.00 15.19
C LEU A 218 16.17 3.87 16.47
N LYS A 219 16.01 2.64 17.04
CA LYS A 219 15.35 2.38 18.32
C LYS A 219 13.94 2.95 18.47
N ARG A 220 13.21 3.01 17.37
CA ARG A 220 11.79 3.42 17.33
C ARG A 220 11.05 2.78 16.17
N LEU A 221 9.74 2.83 16.21
CA LEU A 221 8.92 2.58 15.04
C LEU A 221 9.01 3.76 14.06
N GLY A 222 8.77 3.50 12.78
CA GLY A 222 8.46 4.54 11.82
C GLY A 222 7.05 5.09 12.05
N GLU A 223 6.83 6.35 11.75
CA GLU A 223 5.48 6.93 11.75
C GLU A 223 4.82 6.78 10.37
N PRO A 224 3.50 6.58 10.30
CA PRO A 224 2.78 6.48 9.02
C PRO A 224 3.04 7.65 8.08
N ASP A 225 3.25 8.87 8.64
CA ASP A 225 3.56 10.06 7.86
C ASP A 225 4.95 10.03 7.23
N GLU A 226 5.93 9.33 7.81
CA GLU A 226 7.25 9.13 7.20
C GLU A 226 7.14 8.28 5.92
N ILE A 227 6.23 7.28 5.91
CA ILE A 227 5.94 6.50 4.70
C ILE A 227 5.23 7.36 3.65
N ALA A 228 4.29 8.20 4.09
CA ALA A 228 3.59 9.12 3.20
C ALA A 228 4.54 10.18 2.60
N HIS A 229 5.56 10.62 3.36
CA HIS A 229 6.62 11.50 2.86
C HIS A 229 7.50 10.81 1.80
N ALA A 230 7.83 9.54 1.99
CA ALA A 230 8.55 8.78 0.97
C ALA A 230 7.72 8.61 -0.31
N ALA A 231 6.41 8.42 -0.20
CA ALA A 231 5.51 8.37 -1.36
C ALA A 231 5.45 9.73 -2.07
N GLN A 232 5.41 10.83 -1.32
CA GLN A 232 5.53 12.19 -1.88
C GLN A 232 6.82 12.36 -2.68
N PHE A 233 7.96 11.94 -2.14
CA PHE A 233 9.23 11.97 -2.86
C PHE A 233 9.15 11.21 -4.19
N ILE A 234 8.55 10.00 -4.22
CA ILE A 234 8.38 9.22 -5.46
C ILE A 234 7.50 9.96 -6.47
N ILE A 235 6.44 10.64 -6.02
CA ILE A 235 5.56 11.43 -6.89
C ILE A 235 6.35 12.57 -7.52
N GLU A 236 7.08 13.34 -6.72
CA GLU A 236 7.75 14.58 -7.13
C GLU A 236 9.06 14.33 -7.90
N ASN A 237 9.71 13.19 -7.72
CA ASN A 237 10.95 12.86 -8.41
C ASN A 237 10.68 12.09 -9.71
N ASP A 238 10.64 12.78 -10.83
CA ASP A 238 10.31 12.19 -12.14
C ASP A 238 11.37 11.22 -12.67
N PHE A 239 12.55 11.17 -12.08
CA PHE A 239 13.59 10.20 -12.44
C PHE A 239 13.53 8.89 -11.66
N PHE A 240 12.61 8.81 -10.66
CA PHE A 240 12.43 7.61 -9.85
C PHE A 240 11.41 6.67 -10.50
N THR A 241 11.87 5.49 -10.96
CA THR A 241 11.01 4.40 -11.47
C THR A 241 11.71 3.04 -11.36
N GLY A 242 10.95 1.96 -11.24
CA GLY A 242 11.44 0.59 -11.17
C GLY A 242 12.32 0.28 -9.95
N ARG A 243 12.17 1.03 -8.87
CA ARG A 243 12.96 0.87 -7.64
C ARG A 243 12.07 0.80 -6.42
N CYS A 244 12.60 0.20 -5.36
CA CYS A 244 11.98 0.13 -4.05
C CYS A 244 12.84 0.88 -3.04
N LEU A 245 12.20 1.80 -2.28
CA LEU A 245 12.81 2.48 -1.16
C LEU A 245 12.59 1.66 0.11
N ASP A 246 13.66 1.22 0.74
CA ASP A 246 13.60 0.69 2.10
C ASP A 246 13.50 1.85 3.09
N LEU A 247 12.45 1.84 3.91
CA LEU A 247 12.23 2.84 4.95
C LEU A 247 11.92 2.14 6.27
N ASP A 248 12.98 1.70 6.95
CA ASP A 248 12.95 0.67 7.98
C ASP A 248 13.73 1.01 9.25
N GLY A 249 14.24 2.24 9.37
CA GLY A 249 15.08 2.65 10.50
C GLY A 249 16.44 1.92 10.56
N GLY A 250 16.87 1.34 9.43
CA GLY A 250 18.11 0.58 9.30
C GLY A 250 17.96 -0.91 9.63
N LEU A 251 16.74 -1.40 9.89
CA LEU A 251 16.48 -2.80 10.18
C LEU A 251 16.65 -3.66 8.92
N ARG A 252 17.41 -4.75 9.06
CA ARG A 252 17.50 -5.80 8.04
C ARG A 252 17.00 -7.12 8.63
N LEU A 253 16.07 -7.79 7.94
CA LEU A 253 15.56 -9.12 8.28
C LEU A 253 16.38 -10.20 7.61
#